data_8da08b71e109bb5d6fc2f6165c985400
#
_entry.id   8da08b71e109bb5d6fc2f6165c985400
#
_cell.length_a   1.000
_cell.length_b   1.000
_cell.length_c   1.000
_cell.angle_alpha   90.00
_cell.angle_beta   90.00
_cell.angle_gamma   90.00
#
_symmetry.space_group_name_H-M   'P 1'
#
loop_
_entity.id
_entity.type
_entity.pdbx_description
1 polymer ?
#
loop_
_entity_poly.entity_id
_entity_poly.type
_entity_poly.pdbx_seq_one_letter_code
_entity_poly.pdbx_strand_id
1 'polypeptide(L)'
;RQVMADFAAVHGVICGVSRPYGGTVGFQKADRSARAALHMAVRSEAPCVTDDPAGVVRLLEESSPAETDAYIHRQLGTLLRQPEPRRQELLDTLASWLRCMGNQRRMARELHLHYNTVSYRLQQLWLLLEADPVDPMKRLALETALYLYRYRRT
;
A
#
# COMPACT_ATOMS: atom_id res chain seq x y z
N ARG A 1 10.22 22.22 0.58
CA ARG A 1 9.64 21.01 1.21
C ARG A 1 8.99 21.40 2.53
N GLN A 2 9.73 21.95 3.47
CA GLN A 2 9.23 22.34 4.79
C GLN A 2 8.01 23.27 4.68
N VAL A 3 8.07 24.30 3.84
CA VAL A 3 6.98 25.25 3.61
C VAL A 3 5.65 24.58 3.21
N MET A 4 5.70 23.54 2.37
CA MET A 4 4.49 22.79 1.96
C MET A 4 3.96 21.90 3.09
N ALA A 5 4.83 21.33 3.90
CA ALA A 5 4.42 20.57 5.07
C ALA A 5 3.77 21.48 6.13
N ASP A 6 4.36 22.63 6.39
CA ASP A 6 3.84 23.63 7.33
C ASP A 6 2.48 24.19 6.85
N PHE A 7 2.36 24.50 5.56
CA PHE A 7 1.10 24.93 4.94
C PHE A 7 0.01 23.86 5.08
N ALA A 8 0.33 22.62 4.76
CA ALA A 8 -0.61 21.51 4.85
C ALA A 8 -1.11 21.29 6.29
N ALA A 9 -0.20 21.35 7.26
CA ALA A 9 -0.53 21.21 8.67
C ALA A 9 -1.43 22.35 9.19
N VAL A 10 -1.15 23.61 8.80
CA VAL A 10 -1.92 24.78 9.25
C VAL A 10 -3.32 24.80 8.65
N HIS A 11 -3.47 24.38 7.40
CA HIS A 11 -4.75 24.47 6.67
C HIS A 11 -5.56 23.16 6.67
N GLY A 12 -5.09 22.12 7.34
CA GLY A 12 -5.79 20.82 7.40
C GLY A 12 -5.94 20.14 6.04
N VAL A 13 -5.04 20.41 5.09
CA VAL A 13 -5.03 19.80 3.76
C VAL A 13 -3.95 18.72 3.69
N ILE A 14 -4.17 17.72 2.83
CA ILE A 14 -3.19 16.69 2.56
C ILE A 14 -2.57 17.00 1.19
N CYS A 15 -1.25 16.97 1.09
CA CYS A 15 -0.57 17.23 -0.17
C CYS A 15 0.54 16.22 -0.49
N GLY A 16 0.69 15.94 -1.79
CA GLY A 16 1.80 15.21 -2.35
C GLY A 16 2.63 16.12 -3.24
N VAL A 17 3.94 16.11 -3.05
CA VAL A 17 4.86 16.98 -3.79
C VAL A 17 5.91 16.15 -4.51
N SER A 18 5.99 16.32 -5.84
CA SER A 18 7.04 15.67 -6.63
C SER A 18 8.40 16.35 -6.45
N ARG A 19 9.46 15.62 -6.75
CA ARG A 19 10.74 16.25 -7.03
C ARG A 19 10.69 17.01 -8.36
N PRO A 20 11.61 17.97 -8.60
CA PRO A 20 11.68 18.66 -9.88
C PRO A 20 12.15 17.71 -10.99
N TYR A 21 11.50 17.80 -12.13
CA TYR A 21 11.87 17.10 -13.37
C TYR A 21 12.08 18.11 -14.47
N GLY A 22 13.10 17.91 -15.33
CA GLY A 22 13.40 18.78 -16.47
C GLY A 22 12.77 18.31 -17.77
N GLY A 23 12.58 19.24 -18.71
CA GLY A 23 12.11 18.97 -20.08
C GLY A 23 10.61 18.74 -20.21
N THR A 24 10.15 18.58 -21.45
CA THR A 24 8.72 18.42 -21.79
C THR A 24 8.09 17.13 -21.23
N VAL A 25 8.87 16.06 -21.16
CA VAL A 25 8.46 14.79 -20.51
C VAL A 25 8.44 14.89 -18.98
N GLY A 26 9.09 15.91 -18.45
CA GLY A 26 9.21 16.15 -17.01
C GLY A 26 7.88 16.43 -16.34
N PHE A 27 6.95 17.12 -17.01
CA PHE A 27 5.63 17.42 -16.45
C PHE A 27 4.82 16.15 -16.15
N GLN A 28 4.76 15.21 -17.07
CA GLN A 28 4.05 13.95 -16.88
C GLN A 28 4.67 13.11 -15.75
N LYS A 29 6.00 13.15 -15.63
CA LYS A 29 6.70 12.48 -14.51
C LYS A 29 6.44 13.17 -13.18
N ALA A 30 6.40 14.50 -13.17
CA ALA A 30 6.10 15.28 -11.98
C ALA A 30 4.67 15.03 -11.50
N ASP A 31 3.67 15.04 -12.39
CA ASP A 31 2.28 14.78 -12.07
C ASP A 31 2.11 13.38 -11.47
N ARG A 32 2.65 12.34 -12.10
CA ARG A 32 2.59 10.98 -11.56
C ARG A 32 3.25 10.85 -10.19
N SER A 33 4.45 11.44 -10.03
CA SER A 33 5.16 11.41 -8.75
C SER A 33 4.39 12.16 -7.64
N ALA A 34 3.78 13.30 -7.95
CA ALA A 34 2.96 14.05 -7.01
C ALA A 34 1.69 13.29 -6.59
N ARG A 35 1.04 12.60 -7.53
CA ARG A 35 -0.12 11.73 -7.23
C ARG A 35 0.27 10.57 -6.34
N ALA A 36 1.38 9.88 -6.63
CA ALA A 36 1.87 8.80 -5.78
C ALA A 36 2.18 9.29 -4.36
N ALA A 37 2.84 10.45 -4.23
CA ALA A 37 3.12 11.09 -2.96
C ALA A 37 1.83 11.47 -2.20
N LEU A 38 0.81 11.97 -2.91
CA LEU A 38 -0.51 12.30 -2.32
C LEU A 38 -1.20 11.03 -1.79
N HIS A 39 -1.21 9.96 -2.55
CA HIS A 39 -1.76 8.68 -2.10
C HIS A 39 -1.08 8.17 -0.83
N MET A 40 0.24 8.30 -0.76
CA MET A 40 0.98 7.95 0.45
C MET A 40 0.64 8.85 1.62
N ALA A 41 0.52 10.16 1.41
CA ALA A 41 0.14 11.13 2.43
C ALA A 41 -1.23 10.79 3.04
N VAL A 42 -2.23 10.54 2.21
CA VAL A 42 -3.59 10.14 2.64
C VAL A 42 -3.54 8.85 3.47
N ARG A 43 -2.72 7.88 3.07
CA ARG A 43 -2.66 6.57 3.75
C ARG A 43 -1.86 6.55 5.05
N SER A 44 -0.84 7.39 5.13
CA SER A 44 -0.01 7.54 6.33
C SER A 44 -0.54 8.60 7.29
N GLU A 45 -1.68 9.23 6.95
CA GLU A 45 -2.23 10.37 7.68
C GLU A 45 -1.20 11.50 7.86
N ALA A 46 -0.24 11.57 6.93
CA ALA A 46 0.78 12.62 6.95
C ALA A 46 0.25 13.86 6.22
N PRO A 47 0.42 15.06 6.77
CA PRO A 47 -0.06 16.28 6.13
C PRO A 47 0.60 16.56 4.79
N CYS A 48 1.84 16.11 4.60
CA CYS A 48 2.56 16.25 3.35
C CYS A 48 3.57 15.13 3.16
N VAL A 49 3.56 14.50 2.00
CA VAL A 49 4.64 13.60 1.56
C VAL A 49 5.37 14.28 0.41
N THR A 50 6.65 14.47 0.59
CA THR A 50 7.55 15.01 -0.42
C THR A 50 8.50 13.92 -0.87
N ASP A 51 8.64 13.80 -2.18
CA ASP A 51 9.47 12.78 -2.79
C ASP A 51 8.90 11.37 -2.72
N ASP A 52 9.30 10.56 -3.65
CA ASP A 52 8.87 9.17 -3.80
C ASP A 52 9.72 8.28 -2.85
N PRO A 53 9.26 8.00 -1.63
CA PRO A 53 9.93 7.00 -0.80
C PRO A 53 9.83 5.61 -1.43
N ALA A 54 9.01 5.48 -2.45
CA ALA A 54 8.81 4.28 -3.22
C ALA A 54 9.25 4.51 -4.69
N GLY A 55 10.51 4.81 -4.95
CA GLY A 55 11.08 4.71 -6.30
C GLY A 55 10.76 3.36 -6.94
N VAL A 56 10.54 2.33 -6.12
CA VAL A 56 9.99 1.03 -6.50
C VAL A 56 8.60 1.14 -7.11
N VAL A 57 7.71 1.95 -6.54
CA VAL A 57 6.34 2.12 -7.08
C VAL A 57 6.38 2.78 -8.44
N ARG A 58 7.23 3.79 -8.62
CA ARG A 58 7.41 4.43 -9.92
C ARG A 58 8.00 3.49 -10.97
N LEU A 59 8.96 2.64 -10.60
CA LEU A 59 9.49 1.61 -11.49
C LEU A 59 8.39 0.62 -11.92
N LEU A 60 7.47 0.32 -11.00
CA LEU A 60 6.31 -0.53 -11.29
C LEU A 60 5.24 0.17 -12.11
N GLU A 61 5.09 1.50 -11.96
CA GLU A 61 4.21 2.32 -12.81
C GLU A 61 4.74 2.50 -14.25
N GLU A 62 6.04 2.36 -14.44
CA GLU A 62 6.67 2.30 -15.77
C GLU A 62 6.45 0.94 -16.45
N SER A 63 6.04 -0.08 -15.72
CA SER A 63 5.64 -1.39 -16.24
C SER A 63 4.30 -1.31 -16.97
N SER A 64 4.08 -2.17 -17.94
CA SER A 64 2.79 -2.20 -18.63
C SER A 64 1.64 -2.53 -17.68
N PRO A 65 0.42 -2.00 -17.91
CA PRO A 65 -0.75 -2.35 -17.11
C PRO A 65 -0.98 -3.86 -17.00
N ALA A 66 -0.73 -4.61 -18.06
CA ALA A 66 -0.89 -6.05 -18.10
C ALA A 66 0.12 -6.78 -17.21
N GLU A 67 1.37 -6.34 -17.17
CA GLU A 67 2.40 -6.91 -16.29
C GLU A 67 2.09 -6.62 -14.82
N THR A 68 1.63 -5.40 -14.53
CA THR A 68 1.20 -5.02 -13.17
C THR A 68 0.02 -5.87 -12.71
N ASP A 69 -0.99 -6.09 -13.56
CA ASP A 69 -2.12 -6.96 -13.25
C ASP A 69 -1.68 -8.40 -13.04
N ALA A 70 -0.83 -8.93 -13.91
CA ALA A 70 -0.28 -10.26 -13.77
C ALA A 70 0.49 -10.44 -12.45
N TYR A 71 1.25 -9.41 -12.04
CA TYR A 71 1.95 -9.42 -10.75
C TYR A 71 0.98 -9.43 -9.57
N ILE A 72 -0.03 -8.55 -9.57
CA ILE A 72 -1.07 -8.50 -8.53
C ILE A 72 -1.76 -9.86 -8.42
N HIS A 73 -2.21 -10.43 -9.54
CA HIS A 73 -2.89 -11.71 -9.56
C HIS A 73 -2.00 -12.87 -9.11
N ARG A 74 -0.72 -12.85 -9.42
CA ARG A 74 0.22 -13.87 -8.95
C ARG A 74 0.41 -13.85 -7.44
N GLN A 75 0.42 -12.65 -6.81
CA GLN A 75 0.66 -12.53 -5.38
C GLN A 75 -0.64 -12.60 -4.54
N LEU A 76 -1.72 -12.00 -5.02
CA LEU A 76 -2.97 -11.84 -4.27
C LEU A 76 -4.16 -12.60 -4.88
N GLY A 77 -3.97 -13.30 -5.99
CA GLY A 77 -5.07 -13.89 -6.77
C GLY A 77 -5.97 -14.82 -5.97
N THR A 78 -5.44 -15.59 -5.04
CA THR A 78 -6.21 -16.45 -4.13
C THR A 78 -7.15 -15.65 -3.21
N LEU A 79 -6.70 -14.48 -2.73
CA LEU A 79 -7.52 -13.59 -1.93
C LEU A 79 -8.56 -12.88 -2.80
N LEU A 80 -8.16 -12.43 -3.99
CA LEU A 80 -9.03 -11.69 -4.90
C LEU A 80 -10.18 -12.53 -5.47
N ARG A 81 -10.02 -13.85 -5.53
CA ARG A 81 -11.08 -14.80 -5.93
C ARG A 81 -12.11 -15.09 -4.84
N GLN A 82 -11.85 -14.67 -3.60
CA GLN A 82 -12.82 -14.86 -2.51
C GLN A 82 -14.05 -13.96 -2.72
N PRO A 83 -15.25 -14.42 -2.36
CA PRO A 83 -16.45 -13.59 -2.41
C PRO A 83 -16.39 -12.47 -1.36
N GLU A 84 -17.14 -11.37 -1.60
CA GLU A 84 -17.37 -10.37 -0.56
C GLU A 84 -18.36 -10.92 0.50
N PRO A 85 -18.22 -10.58 1.79
CA PRO A 85 -17.23 -9.64 2.35
C PRO A 85 -15.87 -10.27 2.70
N ARG A 86 -15.71 -11.58 2.50
CA ARG A 86 -14.52 -12.35 2.88
C ARG A 86 -13.24 -11.80 2.24
N ARG A 87 -13.32 -11.40 0.97
CA ARG A 87 -12.20 -10.79 0.25
C ARG A 87 -11.68 -9.55 0.97
N GLN A 88 -12.60 -8.65 1.35
CA GLN A 88 -12.23 -7.42 2.05
C GLN A 88 -11.60 -7.70 3.41
N GLU A 89 -12.15 -8.63 4.18
CA GLU A 89 -11.59 -9.05 5.48
C GLU A 89 -10.14 -9.55 5.36
N LEU A 90 -9.86 -10.35 4.33
CA LEU A 90 -8.51 -10.90 4.12
C LEU A 90 -7.52 -9.81 3.70
N LEU A 91 -7.94 -8.90 2.82
CA LEU A 91 -7.11 -7.76 2.39
C LEU A 91 -6.82 -6.80 3.55
N ASP A 92 -7.80 -6.55 4.42
CA ASP A 92 -7.60 -5.70 5.60
C ASP A 92 -6.72 -6.38 6.65
N THR A 93 -6.87 -7.70 6.81
CA THR A 93 -5.99 -8.49 7.68
C THR A 93 -4.55 -8.44 7.19
N LEU A 94 -4.30 -8.63 5.88
CA LEU A 94 -2.97 -8.51 5.28
C LEU A 94 -2.41 -7.09 5.46
N ALA A 95 -3.21 -6.07 5.19
CA ALA A 95 -2.79 -4.68 5.35
C ALA A 95 -2.40 -4.36 6.80
N SER A 96 -3.20 -4.80 7.76
CA SER A 96 -2.90 -4.62 9.19
C SER A 96 -1.65 -5.38 9.61
N TRP A 97 -1.47 -6.61 9.12
CA TRP A 97 -0.27 -7.39 9.39
C TRP A 97 1.00 -6.68 8.90
N LEU A 98 0.98 -6.13 7.68
CA LEU A 98 2.10 -5.37 7.12
C LEU A 98 2.41 -4.11 7.95
N ARG A 99 1.39 -3.30 8.28
CA ARG A 99 1.55 -2.07 9.10
C ARG A 99 2.01 -2.37 10.53
N CYS A 100 1.47 -3.41 11.13
CA CYS A 100 1.80 -3.79 12.50
C CYS A 100 3.07 -4.63 12.61
N MET A 101 3.78 -4.87 11.51
CA MET A 101 5.00 -5.69 11.48
C MET A 101 4.79 -7.09 12.06
N GLY A 102 3.61 -7.69 11.82
CA GLY A 102 3.25 -9.00 12.35
C GLY A 102 2.82 -9.05 13.83
N ASN A 103 2.79 -7.91 14.52
CA ASN A 103 2.41 -7.86 15.93
C ASN A 103 0.88 -8.01 16.09
N GLN A 104 0.44 -9.22 16.44
CA GLN A 104 -0.97 -9.57 16.54
C GLN A 104 -1.74 -8.77 17.62
N ARG A 105 -1.09 -8.37 18.72
CA ARG A 105 -1.74 -7.53 19.75
C ARG A 105 -2.01 -6.13 19.23
N ARG A 106 -1.10 -5.59 18.43
CA ARG A 106 -1.27 -4.30 17.76
C ARG A 106 -2.35 -4.37 16.68
N MET A 107 -2.38 -5.45 15.90
CA MET A 107 -3.43 -5.73 14.92
C MET A 107 -4.83 -5.82 15.57
N ALA A 108 -4.94 -6.51 16.71
CA ALA A 108 -6.20 -6.66 17.43
C ALA A 108 -6.78 -5.29 17.84
N ARG A 109 -5.94 -4.39 18.32
CA ARG A 109 -6.35 -3.01 18.64
C ARG A 109 -6.73 -2.21 17.39
N GLU A 110 -5.93 -2.29 16.32
CA GLU A 110 -6.17 -1.56 15.06
C GLU A 110 -7.47 -2.01 14.37
N LEU A 111 -7.73 -3.32 14.36
CA LEU A 111 -8.92 -3.89 13.71
C LEU A 111 -10.15 -3.95 14.63
N HIS A 112 -10.03 -3.51 15.89
CA HIS A 112 -11.06 -3.64 16.91
C HIS A 112 -11.58 -5.08 17.09
N LEU A 113 -10.67 -6.05 17.06
CA LEU A 113 -10.95 -7.49 17.15
C LEU A 113 -10.29 -8.11 18.38
N HIS A 114 -10.86 -9.23 18.83
CA HIS A 114 -10.19 -10.04 19.83
C HIS A 114 -8.93 -10.70 19.26
N TYR A 115 -7.90 -10.89 20.09
CA TYR A 115 -6.63 -11.50 19.70
C TYR A 115 -6.81 -12.86 18.99
N ASN A 116 -7.67 -13.74 19.53
CA ASN A 116 -7.93 -15.05 18.92
C ASN A 116 -8.54 -14.94 17.52
N THR A 117 -9.38 -13.93 17.28
CA THR A 117 -9.95 -13.67 15.96
C THR A 117 -8.87 -13.24 14.96
N VAL A 118 -7.93 -12.39 15.39
CA VAL A 118 -6.78 -12.01 14.58
C VAL A 118 -5.91 -13.22 14.26
N SER A 119 -5.60 -14.05 15.26
CA SER A 119 -4.80 -15.26 15.08
C SER A 119 -5.45 -16.21 14.06
N TYR A 120 -6.75 -16.45 14.20
CA TYR A 120 -7.52 -17.27 13.26
C TYR A 120 -7.50 -16.70 11.83
N ARG A 121 -7.74 -15.37 11.67
CA ARG A 121 -7.70 -14.70 10.35
C ARG A 121 -6.32 -14.80 9.71
N LEU A 122 -5.25 -14.69 10.48
CA LEU A 122 -3.88 -14.85 9.98
C LEU A 122 -3.61 -16.28 9.53
N GLN A 123 -4.04 -17.28 10.28
CA GLN A 123 -3.90 -18.68 9.85
C GLN A 123 -4.60 -18.93 8.51
N GLN A 124 -5.83 -18.44 8.35
CA GLN A 124 -6.57 -18.54 7.09
C GLN A 124 -5.88 -17.79 5.94
N LEU A 125 -5.33 -16.61 6.23
CA LEU A 125 -4.61 -15.78 5.27
C LEU A 125 -3.38 -16.51 4.73
N TRP A 126 -2.54 -17.06 5.61
CA TRP A 126 -1.31 -17.75 5.20
C TRP A 126 -1.59 -19.06 4.48
N LEU A 127 -2.62 -19.79 4.89
CA LEU A 127 -3.07 -20.98 4.19
C LEU A 127 -3.49 -20.66 2.74
N LEU A 128 -4.25 -19.59 2.54
CA LEU A 128 -4.70 -19.16 1.21
C LEU A 128 -3.55 -18.62 0.33
N LEU A 129 -2.59 -17.94 0.94
CA LEU A 129 -1.45 -17.38 0.21
C LEU A 129 -0.33 -18.40 -0.03
N GLU A 130 -0.40 -19.58 0.60
CA GLU A 130 0.67 -20.59 0.58
C GLU A 130 2.04 -19.95 0.88
N ALA A 131 2.07 -19.06 1.89
CA ALA A 131 3.20 -18.20 2.15
C ALA A 131 3.71 -18.35 3.57
N ASP A 132 5.02 -18.33 3.72
CA ASP A 132 5.68 -18.19 5.02
C ASP A 132 5.70 -16.69 5.40
N PRO A 133 5.05 -16.29 6.51
CA PRO A 133 5.06 -14.90 6.95
C PRO A 133 6.45 -14.40 7.40
N VAL A 134 7.39 -15.30 7.63
CA VAL A 134 8.76 -14.94 8.04
C VAL A 134 9.66 -14.64 6.84
N ASP A 135 9.30 -15.09 5.63
CA ASP A 135 10.07 -14.82 4.42
C ASP A 135 10.02 -13.32 4.06
N PRO A 136 11.15 -12.60 4.15
CA PRO A 136 11.19 -11.17 3.87
C PRO A 136 10.92 -10.83 2.40
N MET A 137 11.27 -11.72 1.46
CA MET A 137 11.01 -11.51 0.04
C MET A 137 9.53 -11.68 -0.28
N LYS A 138 8.88 -12.67 0.35
CA LYS A 138 7.44 -12.85 0.22
C LYS A 138 6.67 -11.68 0.85
N ARG A 139 7.13 -11.20 1.99
CA ARG A 139 6.57 -9.99 2.62
C ARG A 139 6.64 -8.79 1.68
N LEU A 140 7.82 -8.50 1.11
CA LEU A 140 8.00 -7.40 0.15
C LEU A 140 7.07 -7.57 -1.06
N ALA A 141 6.96 -8.77 -1.60
CA ALA A 141 6.09 -9.06 -2.74
C ALA A 141 4.61 -8.80 -2.42
N LEU A 142 4.14 -9.22 -1.25
CA LEU A 142 2.76 -9.01 -0.81
C LEU A 142 2.47 -7.52 -0.54
N GLU A 143 3.40 -6.80 0.07
CA GLU A 143 3.29 -5.36 0.34
C GLU A 143 3.20 -4.57 -0.98
N THR A 144 4.09 -4.88 -1.93
CA THR A 144 4.09 -4.28 -3.26
C THR A 144 2.78 -4.57 -4.01
N ALA A 145 2.34 -5.84 -4.03
CA ALA A 145 1.12 -6.22 -4.72
C ALA A 145 -0.13 -5.57 -4.11
N LEU A 146 -0.20 -5.49 -2.78
CA LEU A 146 -1.31 -4.83 -2.09
C LEU A 146 -1.34 -3.33 -2.36
N TYR A 147 -0.17 -2.69 -2.40
CA TYR A 147 -0.05 -1.29 -2.76
C TYR A 147 -0.58 -1.05 -4.18
N LEU A 148 -0.09 -1.78 -5.17
CA LEU A 148 -0.51 -1.68 -6.57
C LEU A 148 -2.00 -1.94 -6.75
N TYR A 149 -2.54 -2.96 -6.08
CA TYR A 149 -3.96 -3.28 -6.12
C TYR A 149 -4.84 -2.13 -5.61
N ARG A 150 -4.45 -1.49 -4.52
CA ARG A 150 -5.18 -0.36 -3.95
C ARG A 150 -5.03 0.91 -4.76
N TYR A 151 -3.83 1.16 -5.30
CA TYR A 151 -3.54 2.33 -6.13
C TYR A 151 -4.40 2.37 -7.41
N ARG A 152 -4.62 1.23 -8.05
CA ARG A 152 -5.39 1.14 -9.30
C ARG A 152 -6.91 1.24 -9.13
N ARG A 153 -7.41 1.13 -7.92
CA ARG A 153 -8.85 1.22 -7.61
C ARG A 153 -9.31 2.60 -7.16
N THR A 154 -8.38 3.52 -7.03
CA THR A 154 -8.65 4.94 -6.73
C THR A 154 -8.58 5.76 -7.99
#